data_3d9de4ac35bf752acb606a7cd18f48a1
#
_entry.id   3d9de4ac35bf752acb606a7cd18f48a1
#
_cell.length_a   1.000
_cell.length_b   1.000
_cell.length_c   1.000
_cell.angle_alpha   90.00
_cell.angle_beta   90.00
_cell.angle_gamma   90.00
#
_symmetry.space_group_name_H-M   'P 1'
#
loop_
_entity.id
_entity.type
_entity.pdbx_description
1 polymer ?
#
loop_
_entity_poly.entity_id
_entity_poly.type
_entity_poly.pdbx_seq_one_letter_code
_entity_poly.pdbx_strand_id
1 'polypeptide(L)'
;MKTTKTTTSRFENLIGQEDVKRKLNFYLDAQNKSRRFPFVLLAGAKGQGKTEFAKEAARSILGNDGKSRPFLEVNCGTIKNAQVFFEQVFSPVIQGNEVTVLLDECHALPKDLMTTLLSAFNTEKTDVKQVNWREGMYEFNFKLQSFILATTEADRLFPPLKDRLTLVDFQPYNEKEVAQIIQLTLPDIKFVGDVLERVAKTVRSNARSSVQRAKQIDLYCETKNRREFSSKDWADLCERVGINASGLVNAEIQVLKTLKERGECSLNMLSAVTGLSRGALQRDTELFLLQRGFMRIEGNRKITAAGIKALEEATAKK
;
A
#
# COMPACT_ATOMS: atom_id res chain seq x y z
N MET A 1 -1.59 -33.29 -28.16
CA MET A 1 -2.58 -32.25 -27.87
C MET A 1 -2.15 -31.52 -26.62
N LYS A 2 -1.61 -30.28 -26.76
CA LYS A 2 -1.26 -29.43 -25.62
C LYS A 2 -2.53 -28.74 -25.19
N THR A 3 -3.10 -29.15 -24.06
CA THR A 3 -4.16 -28.43 -23.37
C THR A 3 -3.58 -27.10 -22.84
N THR A 4 -3.81 -26.04 -23.57
CA THR A 4 -3.65 -24.68 -23.09
C THR A 4 -4.65 -24.47 -21.95
N LYS A 5 -4.22 -24.67 -20.69
CA LYS A 5 -4.96 -24.18 -19.53
C LYS A 5 -4.95 -22.66 -19.66
N THR A 6 -6.10 -22.09 -19.90
CA THR A 6 -6.38 -20.67 -19.76
C THR A 6 -6.02 -20.30 -18.32
N THR A 7 -4.84 -19.74 -18.14
CA THR A 7 -4.41 -19.20 -16.85
C THR A 7 -5.21 -17.90 -16.66
N THR A 8 -6.38 -18.00 -16.03
CA THR A 8 -7.07 -16.82 -15.51
C THR A 8 -6.02 -16.06 -14.70
N SER A 9 -5.73 -14.82 -15.08
CA SER A 9 -4.66 -14.06 -14.42
C SER A 9 -5.08 -13.83 -12.98
N ARG A 10 -4.30 -14.34 -12.01
CA ARG A 10 -4.61 -14.29 -10.57
C ARG A 10 -4.84 -12.88 -10.03
N PHE A 11 -4.38 -11.86 -10.73
CA PHE A 11 -4.41 -10.46 -10.33
C PHE A 11 -5.14 -9.56 -11.34
N GLU A 12 -6.12 -10.10 -12.08
CA GLU A 12 -6.84 -9.35 -13.14
C GLU A 12 -7.56 -8.12 -12.63
N ASN A 13 -8.12 -8.20 -11.42
CA ASN A 13 -8.85 -7.10 -10.79
C ASN A 13 -7.94 -6.08 -10.08
N LEU A 14 -6.62 -6.27 -10.13
CA LEU A 14 -5.66 -5.34 -9.55
C LEU A 14 -4.92 -4.60 -10.66
N ILE A 15 -5.01 -3.29 -10.64
CA ILE A 15 -4.39 -2.43 -11.66
C ILE A 15 -2.92 -2.21 -11.33
N GLY A 16 -2.07 -2.14 -12.36
CA GLY A 16 -0.65 -1.80 -12.25
C GLY A 16 0.17 -2.84 -11.49
N GLN A 17 1.32 -2.41 -10.98
CA GLN A 17 2.23 -3.25 -10.17
C GLN A 17 2.70 -4.52 -10.92
N GLU A 18 3.02 -4.40 -12.20
CA GLU A 18 3.30 -5.57 -13.06
C GLU A 18 4.49 -6.41 -12.56
N ASP A 19 5.51 -5.77 -11.97
CA ASP A 19 6.64 -6.48 -11.36
C ASP A 19 6.24 -7.27 -10.12
N VAL A 20 5.34 -6.70 -9.31
CA VAL A 20 4.75 -7.39 -8.14
C VAL A 20 3.96 -8.61 -8.59
N LYS A 21 3.08 -8.46 -9.58
CA LYS A 21 2.30 -9.56 -10.17
C LYS A 21 3.19 -10.67 -10.69
N ARG A 22 4.24 -10.32 -11.45
CA ARG A 22 5.19 -11.28 -12.01
C ARG A 22 5.90 -12.07 -10.91
N LYS A 23 6.44 -11.40 -9.89
CA LYS A 23 7.12 -12.02 -8.75
C LYS A 23 6.16 -12.93 -7.96
N LEU A 24 4.98 -12.44 -7.60
CA LEU A 24 4.01 -13.24 -6.84
C LEU A 24 3.53 -14.44 -7.63
N ASN A 25 3.23 -14.33 -8.94
CA ASN A 25 2.87 -15.46 -9.78
C ASN A 25 3.96 -16.53 -9.80
N PHE A 26 5.23 -16.14 -9.91
CA PHE A 26 6.36 -17.09 -9.85
C PHE A 26 6.36 -17.89 -8.55
N TYR A 27 6.16 -17.23 -7.40
CA TYR A 27 6.13 -17.92 -6.10
C TYR A 27 4.89 -18.79 -5.90
N LEU A 28 3.76 -18.35 -6.40
CA LEU A 28 2.51 -19.14 -6.37
C LEU A 28 2.60 -20.39 -7.25
N ASP A 29 3.25 -20.30 -8.41
CA ASP A 29 3.49 -21.46 -9.26
C ASP A 29 4.47 -22.46 -8.63
N ALA A 30 5.49 -21.95 -7.94
CA ALA A 30 6.42 -22.78 -7.17
C ALA A 30 5.72 -23.47 -5.98
N GLN A 31 4.82 -22.77 -5.28
CA GLN A 31 4.04 -23.32 -4.16
C GLN A 31 3.14 -24.46 -4.60
N ASN A 32 2.51 -24.38 -5.77
CA ASN A 32 1.68 -25.46 -6.30
C ASN A 32 2.44 -26.79 -6.48
N LYS A 33 3.78 -26.73 -6.67
CA LYS A 33 4.64 -27.91 -6.78
C LYS A 33 5.23 -28.35 -5.43
N SER A 34 5.75 -27.40 -4.67
CA SER A 34 6.49 -27.65 -3.42
C SER A 34 5.61 -27.71 -2.17
N ARG A 35 4.35 -27.26 -2.27
CA ARG A 35 3.42 -27.03 -1.15
C ARG A 35 3.92 -26.00 -0.13
N ARG A 36 5.00 -25.30 -0.44
CA ARG A 36 5.60 -24.29 0.43
C ARG A 36 5.64 -22.94 -0.26
N PHE A 37 5.05 -21.92 0.37
CA PHE A 37 5.13 -20.55 -0.09
C PHE A 37 6.33 -19.86 0.60
N PRO A 38 7.16 -19.10 -0.10
CA PRO A 38 8.27 -18.39 0.52
C PRO A 38 7.78 -17.32 1.49
N PHE A 39 8.62 -16.90 2.42
CA PHE A 39 8.33 -15.75 3.26
C PHE A 39 8.49 -14.47 2.44
N VAL A 40 7.37 -13.85 2.09
CA VAL A 40 7.34 -12.67 1.22
C VAL A 40 7.18 -11.41 2.06
N LEU A 41 7.99 -10.39 1.77
CA LEU A 41 7.85 -9.04 2.31
C LEU A 41 7.33 -8.11 1.23
N LEU A 42 6.10 -7.65 1.37
CA LEU A 42 5.49 -6.61 0.55
C LEU A 42 5.88 -5.25 1.11
N ALA A 43 6.76 -4.53 0.43
CA ALA A 43 7.25 -3.23 0.86
C ALA A 43 6.76 -2.11 -0.06
N GLY A 44 6.41 -0.96 0.50
CA GLY A 44 6.01 0.21 -0.28
C GLY A 44 5.18 1.20 0.52
N ALA A 45 4.97 2.39 -0.01
CA ALA A 45 4.25 3.45 0.67
C ALA A 45 2.80 3.07 1.02
N LYS A 46 2.19 3.84 1.90
CA LYS A 46 0.79 3.64 2.32
C LYS A 46 -0.17 3.76 1.14
N GLY A 47 -1.12 2.83 1.06
CA GLY A 47 -2.19 2.88 0.05
C GLY A 47 -1.80 2.31 -1.32
N GLN A 48 -0.64 1.68 -1.48
CA GLN A 48 -0.20 1.06 -2.74
C GLN A 48 -0.81 -0.33 -3.00
N GLY A 49 -1.74 -0.81 -2.19
CA GLY A 49 -2.46 -2.07 -2.45
C GLY A 49 -1.82 -3.32 -1.84
N LYS A 50 -0.78 -3.22 -1.01
CA LYS A 50 -0.08 -4.38 -0.40
C LYS A 50 -1.03 -5.42 0.18
N THR A 51 -1.99 -4.98 0.98
CA THR A 51 -3.00 -5.85 1.63
C THR A 51 -3.90 -6.54 0.61
N GLU A 52 -4.35 -5.83 -0.46
CA GLU A 52 -5.19 -6.42 -1.50
C GLU A 52 -4.41 -7.43 -2.35
N PHE A 53 -3.14 -7.15 -2.67
CA PHE A 53 -2.27 -8.12 -3.34
C PHE A 53 -2.00 -9.35 -2.46
N ALA A 54 -1.84 -9.18 -1.13
CA ALA A 54 -1.70 -10.29 -0.20
C ALA A 54 -2.96 -11.16 -0.15
N LYS A 55 -4.16 -10.55 -0.13
CA LYS A 55 -5.44 -11.26 -0.17
C LYS A 55 -5.61 -12.05 -1.46
N GLU A 56 -5.29 -11.44 -2.60
CA GLU A 56 -5.39 -12.12 -3.89
C GLU A 56 -4.37 -13.27 -4.03
N ALA A 57 -3.14 -13.07 -3.56
CA ALA A 57 -2.14 -14.13 -3.47
C ALA A 57 -2.62 -15.29 -2.57
N ALA A 58 -3.20 -14.98 -1.40
CA ALA A 58 -3.72 -15.97 -0.46
C ALA A 58 -4.83 -16.83 -1.07
N ARG A 59 -5.71 -16.27 -1.90
CA ARG A 59 -6.74 -17.03 -2.65
C ARG A 59 -6.15 -18.09 -3.58
N SER A 60 -4.91 -17.92 -4.00
CA SER A 60 -4.20 -18.84 -4.89
C SER A 60 -3.33 -19.84 -4.16
N ILE A 61 -3.14 -19.70 -2.83
CA ILE A 61 -2.40 -20.65 -2.01
C ILE A 61 -3.36 -21.76 -1.56
N LEU A 62 -3.16 -22.95 -2.14
CA LEU A 62 -4.08 -24.08 -1.94
C LEU A 62 -3.67 -24.94 -0.74
N GLY A 63 -4.67 -25.40 -0.01
CA GLY A 63 -4.55 -26.40 1.03
C GLY A 63 -4.49 -27.83 0.48
N ASN A 64 -4.50 -28.81 1.37
CA ASN A 64 -4.46 -30.23 1.01
C ASN A 64 -5.75 -30.71 0.31
N ASP A 65 -6.86 -30.02 0.56
CA ASP A 65 -8.16 -30.26 -0.06
C ASP A 65 -8.29 -29.62 -1.46
N GLY A 66 -7.27 -28.91 -1.93
CA GLY A 66 -7.27 -28.18 -3.20
C GLY A 66 -8.04 -26.87 -3.20
N LYS A 67 -8.57 -26.42 -2.04
CA LYS A 67 -9.22 -25.12 -1.88
C LYS A 67 -8.23 -24.08 -1.34
N SER A 68 -8.57 -22.81 -1.47
CA SER A 68 -7.80 -21.73 -0.86
C SER A 68 -7.73 -21.90 0.65
N ARG A 69 -6.54 -21.72 1.22
CA ARG A 69 -6.38 -21.73 2.67
C ARG A 69 -7.13 -20.55 3.30
N PRO A 70 -7.66 -20.72 4.55
CA PRO A 70 -8.16 -19.60 5.32
C PRO A 70 -7.13 -18.47 5.39
N PHE A 71 -7.59 -17.22 5.31
CA PHE A 71 -6.74 -16.04 5.36
C PHE A 71 -6.90 -15.34 6.70
N LEU A 72 -5.78 -15.13 7.38
CA LEU A 72 -5.69 -14.40 8.64
C LEU A 72 -4.90 -13.11 8.44
N GLU A 73 -5.55 -11.96 8.62
CA GLU A 73 -4.89 -10.66 8.62
C GLU A 73 -4.63 -10.21 10.06
N VAL A 74 -3.36 -9.97 10.39
CA VAL A 74 -2.92 -9.55 11.72
C VAL A 74 -2.25 -8.18 11.59
N ASN A 75 -2.84 -7.16 12.21
CA ASN A 75 -2.21 -5.85 12.33
C ASN A 75 -1.14 -5.92 13.44
N CYS A 76 0.13 -5.85 13.05
CA CYS A 76 1.24 -5.97 13.98
C CYS A 76 1.31 -4.82 15.01
N GLY A 77 0.75 -3.66 14.69
CA GLY A 77 0.64 -2.54 15.64
C GLY A 77 -0.23 -2.83 16.87
N THR A 78 -1.08 -3.86 16.83
CA THR A 78 -1.92 -4.27 17.96
C THR A 78 -1.25 -5.30 18.86
N ILE A 79 -0.13 -5.90 18.42
CA ILE A 79 0.60 -6.92 19.17
C ILE A 79 1.54 -6.24 20.17
N LYS A 80 1.27 -6.37 21.45
CA LYS A 80 2.05 -5.71 22.51
C LYS A 80 3.39 -6.39 22.80
N ASN A 81 3.45 -7.70 22.69
CA ASN A 81 4.63 -8.55 22.97
C ASN A 81 4.47 -9.94 22.34
N ALA A 82 5.51 -10.76 22.39
CA ALA A 82 5.47 -12.12 21.84
C ALA A 82 4.44 -13.02 22.54
N GLN A 83 4.14 -12.80 23.82
CA GLN A 83 3.14 -13.58 24.57
C GLN A 83 1.75 -13.44 23.94
N VAL A 84 1.32 -12.20 23.69
CA VAL A 84 0.03 -11.93 23.05
C VAL A 84 -0.05 -12.61 21.68
N PHE A 85 1.02 -12.58 20.90
CA PHE A 85 1.04 -13.24 19.59
C PHE A 85 0.91 -14.78 19.75
N PHE A 86 1.71 -15.41 20.58
CA PHE A 86 1.71 -16.87 20.71
C PHE A 86 0.45 -17.42 21.36
N GLU A 87 -0.04 -16.80 22.42
CA GLU A 87 -1.20 -17.30 23.17
C GLU A 87 -2.54 -16.95 22.50
N GLN A 88 -2.66 -15.75 21.90
CA GLN A 88 -3.95 -15.27 21.38
C GLN A 88 -4.10 -15.42 19.87
N VAL A 89 -3.00 -15.56 19.13
CA VAL A 89 -3.03 -15.64 17.66
C VAL A 89 -2.46 -16.96 17.20
N PHE A 90 -1.22 -17.29 17.57
CA PHE A 90 -0.52 -18.44 16.99
C PHE A 90 -1.14 -19.78 17.44
N SER A 91 -1.21 -20.04 18.76
CA SER A 91 -1.74 -21.30 19.27
C SER A 91 -3.18 -21.58 18.89
N PRO A 92 -4.13 -20.65 19.02
CA PRO A 92 -5.53 -20.97 18.74
C PRO A 92 -5.88 -21.00 17.25
N VAL A 93 -5.13 -20.27 16.40
CA VAL A 93 -5.53 -20.06 14.99
C VAL A 93 -4.53 -20.61 13.98
N ILE A 94 -3.22 -20.52 14.26
CA ILE A 94 -2.19 -20.85 13.28
C ILE A 94 -1.63 -22.25 13.50
N GLN A 95 -1.28 -22.60 14.71
CA GLN A 95 -0.61 -23.86 15.02
C GLN A 95 -1.48 -25.06 14.64
N GLY A 96 -0.92 -25.96 13.82
CA GLY A 96 -1.60 -27.16 13.35
C GLY A 96 -2.64 -26.94 12.24
N ASN A 97 -2.97 -25.71 11.89
CA ASN A 97 -3.98 -25.39 10.89
C ASN A 97 -3.37 -25.01 9.53
N GLU A 98 -4.11 -25.30 8.45
CA GLU A 98 -3.83 -24.74 7.12
C GLU A 98 -4.30 -23.30 7.09
N VAL A 99 -3.36 -22.35 6.99
CA VAL A 99 -3.68 -20.93 7.00
C VAL A 99 -2.63 -20.10 6.24
N THR A 100 -3.09 -19.04 5.58
CA THR A 100 -2.23 -17.98 5.06
C THR A 100 -2.33 -16.77 5.95
N VAL A 101 -1.23 -16.38 6.56
CA VAL A 101 -1.14 -15.28 7.53
C VAL A 101 -0.52 -14.05 6.85
N LEU A 102 -1.22 -12.92 6.92
CA LEU A 102 -0.66 -11.62 6.62
C LEU A 102 -0.30 -10.91 7.93
N LEU A 103 0.99 -10.61 8.11
CA LEU A 103 1.48 -9.72 9.16
C LEU A 103 1.58 -8.31 8.60
N ASP A 104 0.52 -7.52 8.74
CA ASP A 104 0.46 -6.16 8.21
C ASP A 104 1.13 -5.15 9.16
N GLU A 105 1.81 -4.15 8.60
CA GLU A 105 2.67 -3.19 9.30
C GLU A 105 3.73 -3.88 10.18
N CYS A 106 4.41 -4.89 9.62
CA CYS A 106 5.33 -5.77 10.35
C CYS A 106 6.54 -5.04 10.97
N HIS A 107 6.83 -3.80 10.58
CA HIS A 107 7.82 -2.94 11.25
C HIS A 107 7.41 -2.58 12.69
N ALA A 108 6.11 -2.70 13.03
CA ALA A 108 5.58 -2.45 14.36
C ALA A 108 5.64 -3.68 15.28
N LEU A 109 6.13 -4.83 14.79
CA LEU A 109 6.30 -6.02 15.63
C LEU A 109 7.21 -5.73 16.82
N PRO A 110 6.87 -6.23 18.03
CA PRO A 110 7.73 -6.17 19.20
C PRO A 110 9.09 -6.87 18.95
N LYS A 111 10.16 -6.34 19.52
CA LYS A 111 11.53 -6.86 19.31
C LYS A 111 11.68 -8.34 19.75
N ASP A 112 11.05 -8.73 20.85
CA ASP A 112 11.05 -10.11 21.36
C ASP A 112 10.39 -11.06 20.34
N LEU A 113 9.28 -10.65 19.74
CA LEU A 113 8.62 -11.42 18.68
C LEU A 113 9.45 -11.46 17.39
N MET A 114 10.05 -10.34 16.96
CA MET A 114 10.92 -10.34 15.78
C MET A 114 12.09 -11.32 15.93
N THR A 115 12.71 -11.37 17.11
CA THR A 115 13.81 -12.30 17.43
C THR A 115 13.34 -13.75 17.39
N THR A 116 12.15 -14.02 17.88
CA THR A 116 11.56 -15.37 17.88
C THR A 116 11.20 -15.80 16.45
N LEU A 117 10.58 -14.93 15.67
CA LEU A 117 10.28 -15.18 14.24
C LEU A 117 11.54 -15.36 13.40
N LEU A 118 12.65 -14.71 13.76
CA LEU A 118 13.94 -14.93 13.13
C LEU A 118 14.38 -16.40 13.21
N SER A 119 14.16 -17.02 14.36
CA SER A 119 14.47 -18.46 14.56
C SER A 119 13.49 -19.35 13.77
N ALA A 120 12.22 -18.98 13.70
CA ALA A 120 11.20 -19.71 12.94
C ALA A 120 11.48 -19.64 11.43
N PHE A 121 11.78 -18.45 10.89
CA PHE A 121 12.00 -18.21 9.47
C PHE A 121 13.40 -18.52 8.98
N ASN A 122 14.23 -19.15 9.82
CA ASN A 122 15.51 -19.67 9.39
C ASN A 122 15.31 -20.94 8.56
N THR A 123 15.40 -20.83 7.24
CA THR A 123 14.86 -21.76 6.25
C THR A 123 15.82 -22.86 5.83
N GLU A 124 16.67 -23.34 6.69
CA GLU A 124 17.47 -24.51 6.36
C GLU A 124 16.55 -25.75 6.24
N LYS A 125 16.23 -26.12 5.03
CA LYS A 125 15.73 -27.43 4.53
C LYS A 125 14.57 -28.15 5.29
N THR A 126 14.03 -27.62 6.39
CA THR A 126 12.98 -28.28 7.16
C THR A 126 11.62 -27.60 6.91
N ASP A 127 10.59 -28.43 6.66
CA ASP A 127 9.21 -27.93 6.53
C ASP A 127 8.57 -27.61 7.88
N VAL A 128 9.10 -28.17 8.95
CA VAL A 128 8.62 -27.99 10.32
C VAL A 128 9.74 -27.39 11.16
N LYS A 129 9.41 -26.35 11.91
CA LYS A 129 10.34 -25.68 12.83
C LYS A 129 9.70 -25.53 14.21
N GLN A 130 10.36 -26.05 15.22
CA GLN A 130 9.98 -25.82 16.60
C GLN A 130 10.73 -24.61 17.18
N VAL A 131 10.02 -23.75 17.83
CA VAL A 131 10.53 -22.56 18.48
C VAL A 131 10.12 -22.55 19.94
N ASN A 132 11.10 -22.54 20.82
CA ASN A 132 10.86 -22.42 22.25
C ASN A 132 10.74 -20.93 22.61
N TRP A 133 9.65 -20.58 23.27
CA TRP A 133 9.48 -19.26 23.82
C TRP A 133 8.91 -19.37 25.23
N ARG A 134 9.66 -18.93 26.25
CA ARG A 134 9.40 -19.20 27.68
C ARG A 134 9.24 -20.71 27.91
N GLU A 135 8.16 -21.12 28.58
CA GLU A 135 7.84 -22.53 28.87
C GLU A 135 7.08 -23.22 27.72
N GLY A 136 6.72 -22.48 26.66
CA GLY A 136 5.97 -23.00 25.53
C GLY A 136 6.85 -23.42 24.36
N MET A 137 6.46 -24.50 23.71
CA MET A 137 7.02 -24.96 22.45
C MET A 137 6.00 -24.76 21.34
N TYR A 138 6.37 -23.99 20.30
CA TYR A 138 5.50 -23.60 19.20
C TYR A 138 6.01 -24.21 17.91
N GLU A 139 5.14 -24.89 17.18
CA GLU A 139 5.49 -25.56 15.93
C GLU A 139 4.98 -24.79 14.73
N PHE A 140 5.91 -24.39 13.89
CA PHE A 140 5.65 -23.81 12.57
C PHE A 140 5.76 -24.92 11.52
N ASN A 141 4.67 -25.19 10.80
CA ASN A 141 4.65 -26.13 9.67
C ASN A 141 4.38 -25.39 8.37
N PHE A 142 5.44 -25.15 7.61
CA PHE A 142 5.39 -24.31 6.40
C PHE A 142 4.72 -24.99 5.20
N LYS A 143 4.35 -26.26 5.29
CA LYS A 143 3.44 -26.90 4.35
C LYS A 143 1.98 -26.57 4.60
N LEU A 144 1.64 -26.28 5.84
CA LEU A 144 0.29 -25.89 6.27
C LEU A 144 0.15 -24.36 6.34
N GLN A 145 1.20 -23.69 6.78
CA GLN A 145 1.21 -22.26 7.10
C GLN A 145 2.01 -21.48 6.05
N SER A 146 1.43 -20.42 5.53
CA SER A 146 2.12 -19.46 4.66
C SER A 146 2.13 -18.09 5.33
N PHE A 147 3.26 -17.40 5.27
CA PHE A 147 3.42 -16.08 5.89
C PHE A 147 3.76 -15.04 4.82
N ILE A 148 2.93 -14.01 4.76
CA ILE A 148 3.14 -12.80 3.98
C ILE A 148 3.32 -11.66 4.98
N LEU A 149 4.35 -10.87 4.84
CA LEU A 149 4.60 -9.70 5.65
C LEU A 149 4.38 -8.45 4.79
N ALA A 150 3.82 -7.40 5.37
CA ALA A 150 3.66 -6.13 4.68
C ALA A 150 4.16 -4.98 5.56
N THR A 151 4.78 -3.99 4.94
CA THR A 151 5.29 -2.82 5.67
C THR A 151 5.29 -1.56 4.80
N THR A 152 5.09 -0.43 5.45
CA THR A 152 5.32 0.90 4.88
C THR A 152 6.71 1.44 5.19
N GLU A 153 7.45 0.83 6.12
CA GLU A 153 8.75 1.29 6.63
C GLU A 153 9.74 0.11 6.66
N ALA A 154 10.14 -0.37 5.48
CA ALA A 154 11.03 -1.53 5.33
C ALA A 154 12.45 -1.31 5.89
N ASP A 155 12.87 -0.06 6.06
CA ASP A 155 14.11 0.35 6.69
C ASP A 155 14.09 0.18 8.21
N ARG A 156 12.91 0.18 8.84
CA ARG A 156 12.74 -0.04 10.29
C ARG A 156 12.62 -1.52 10.66
N LEU A 157 12.43 -2.40 9.70
CA LEU A 157 12.38 -3.83 9.98
C LEU A 157 13.76 -4.32 10.42
N PHE A 158 13.78 -5.17 11.44
CA PHE A 158 15.01 -5.78 11.96
C PHE A 158 15.81 -6.45 10.83
N PRO A 159 17.05 -5.98 10.50
CA PRO A 159 17.77 -6.41 9.31
C PRO A 159 17.91 -7.93 9.18
N PRO A 160 18.28 -8.71 10.23
CA PRO A 160 18.39 -10.16 10.11
C PRO A 160 17.06 -10.87 9.77
N LEU A 161 15.92 -10.31 10.16
CA LEU A 161 14.60 -10.83 9.75
C LEU A 161 14.34 -10.49 8.28
N LYS A 162 14.64 -9.26 7.86
CA LYS A 162 14.47 -8.82 6.48
C LYS A 162 15.26 -9.67 5.51
N ASP A 163 16.49 -10.08 5.86
CA ASP A 163 17.35 -10.92 5.03
C ASP A 163 16.81 -12.33 4.77
N ARG A 164 15.83 -12.78 5.57
CA ARG A 164 15.14 -14.07 5.39
C ARG A 164 13.87 -13.97 4.55
N LEU A 165 13.48 -12.76 4.18
CA LEU A 165 12.26 -12.49 3.46
C LEU A 165 12.55 -12.20 1.99
N THR A 166 11.69 -12.68 1.13
CA THR A 166 11.72 -12.34 -0.29
C THR A 166 11.04 -10.99 -0.51
N LEU A 167 11.83 -10.01 -0.90
CA LEU A 167 11.35 -8.63 -1.08
C LEU A 167 10.55 -8.45 -2.37
N VAL A 168 9.36 -7.89 -2.23
CA VAL A 168 8.48 -7.47 -3.33
C VAL A 168 8.11 -6.01 -3.12
N ASP A 169 8.73 -5.13 -3.93
CA ASP A 169 8.59 -3.67 -3.82
C ASP A 169 7.44 -3.15 -4.66
N PHE A 170 6.57 -2.38 -4.02
CA PHE A 170 5.48 -1.66 -4.66
C PHE A 170 5.92 -0.28 -5.11
N GLN A 171 5.50 0.12 -6.31
CA GLN A 171 5.79 1.41 -6.89
C GLN A 171 4.59 2.36 -6.82
N PRO A 172 4.82 3.69 -6.81
CA PRO A 172 3.74 4.64 -6.98
C PRO A 172 2.99 4.40 -8.30
N TYR A 173 1.65 4.51 -8.26
CA TYR A 173 0.83 4.43 -9.47
C TYR A 173 1.01 5.67 -10.35
N ASN A 174 1.07 5.47 -11.65
CA ASN A 174 1.03 6.57 -12.61
C ASN A 174 -0.41 7.08 -12.82
N GLU A 175 -0.56 8.21 -13.51
CA GLU A 175 -1.89 8.84 -13.72
C GLU A 175 -2.86 7.94 -14.49
N LYS A 176 -2.37 7.13 -15.44
CA LYS A 176 -3.21 6.19 -16.20
C LYS A 176 -3.73 5.05 -15.30
N GLU A 177 -2.86 4.51 -14.46
CA GLU A 177 -3.25 3.47 -13.50
C GLU A 177 -4.23 4.02 -12.46
N VAL A 178 -4.03 5.25 -11.98
CA VAL A 178 -4.99 5.94 -11.09
C VAL A 178 -6.35 6.07 -11.77
N ALA A 179 -6.40 6.50 -13.03
CA ALA A 179 -7.63 6.59 -13.80
C ALA A 179 -8.31 5.23 -13.95
N GLN A 180 -7.55 4.17 -14.26
CA GLN A 180 -8.06 2.81 -14.36
C GLN A 180 -8.64 2.29 -13.03
N ILE A 181 -7.98 2.59 -11.88
CA ILE A 181 -8.50 2.22 -10.56
C ILE A 181 -9.83 2.93 -10.28
N ILE A 182 -9.95 4.22 -10.62
CA ILE A 182 -11.21 4.97 -10.46
C ILE A 182 -12.29 4.35 -11.34
N GLN A 183 -12.01 4.08 -12.61
CA GLN A 183 -12.96 3.47 -13.54
C GLN A 183 -13.40 2.07 -13.10
N LEU A 184 -12.46 1.25 -12.65
CA LEU A 184 -12.76 -0.11 -12.13
C LEU A 184 -13.64 -0.06 -10.87
N THR A 185 -13.45 0.97 -10.02
CA THR A 185 -14.27 1.16 -8.82
C THR A 185 -15.67 1.65 -9.15
N LEU A 186 -15.85 2.29 -10.30
CA LEU A 186 -17.11 2.90 -10.76
C LEU A 186 -17.53 2.35 -12.14
N PRO A 187 -17.82 1.03 -12.26
CA PRO A 187 -18.11 0.41 -13.55
C PRO A 187 -19.39 0.98 -14.20
N ASP A 188 -20.35 1.44 -13.40
CA ASP A 188 -21.65 1.94 -13.86
C ASP A 188 -21.67 3.45 -14.16
N ILE A 189 -20.56 4.15 -13.92
CA ILE A 189 -20.44 5.58 -14.21
C ILE A 189 -19.68 5.79 -15.51
N LYS A 190 -20.33 6.47 -16.46
CA LYS A 190 -19.74 6.87 -17.71
C LYS A 190 -19.05 8.23 -17.57
N PHE A 191 -17.73 8.24 -17.70
CA PHE A 191 -16.95 9.45 -17.73
C PHE A 191 -16.99 10.08 -19.15
N VAL A 192 -17.30 11.39 -19.22
CA VAL A 192 -17.48 12.11 -20.49
C VAL A 192 -16.25 12.95 -20.79
N GLY A 193 -15.66 12.74 -21.98
CA GLY A 193 -14.46 13.47 -22.44
C GLY A 193 -13.22 13.09 -21.63
N ASP A 194 -12.40 14.06 -21.27
CA ASP A 194 -11.13 13.93 -20.56
C ASP A 194 -11.26 14.03 -19.02
N VAL A 195 -12.50 13.97 -18.49
CA VAL A 195 -12.72 14.24 -17.06
C VAL A 195 -12.02 13.22 -16.16
N LEU A 196 -11.94 11.95 -16.57
CA LEU A 196 -11.29 10.90 -15.78
C LEU A 196 -9.78 11.17 -15.61
N GLU A 197 -9.11 11.59 -16.67
CA GLU A 197 -7.69 11.97 -16.64
C GLU A 197 -7.47 13.25 -15.80
N ARG A 198 -8.38 14.20 -15.88
CA ARG A 198 -8.35 15.40 -15.03
C ARG A 198 -8.52 15.06 -13.55
N VAL A 199 -9.43 14.17 -13.23
CA VAL A 199 -9.59 13.65 -11.86
C VAL A 199 -8.32 12.96 -11.41
N ALA A 200 -7.77 12.05 -12.22
CA ALA A 200 -6.57 11.28 -11.88
C ALA A 200 -5.38 12.16 -11.54
N LYS A 201 -5.20 13.28 -12.26
CA LYS A 201 -4.15 14.28 -11.99
C LYS A 201 -4.23 14.91 -10.61
N THR A 202 -5.41 14.96 -9.98
CA THR A 202 -5.58 15.54 -8.64
C THR A 202 -5.47 14.51 -7.53
N VAL A 203 -5.35 13.24 -7.87
CA VAL A 203 -5.28 12.14 -6.90
C VAL A 203 -3.81 11.80 -6.60
N ARG A 204 -3.56 11.41 -5.37
CA ARG A 204 -2.26 10.86 -4.97
C ARG A 204 -1.96 9.57 -5.74
N SER A 205 -0.69 9.32 -6.04
CA SER A 205 -0.23 8.14 -6.80
C SER A 205 -0.37 6.84 -5.99
N ASN A 206 -1.55 6.60 -5.42
CA ASN A 206 -1.85 5.39 -4.65
C ASN A 206 -3.31 4.95 -4.80
N ALA A 207 -3.54 3.64 -4.72
CA ALA A 207 -4.86 3.03 -4.91
C ALA A 207 -5.90 3.49 -3.86
N ARG A 208 -5.50 3.67 -2.60
CA ARG A 208 -6.42 4.12 -1.53
C ARG A 208 -7.03 5.48 -1.84
N SER A 209 -6.22 6.44 -2.26
CA SER A 209 -6.70 7.78 -2.64
C SER A 209 -7.56 7.73 -3.90
N SER A 210 -7.25 6.83 -4.85
CA SER A 210 -8.04 6.62 -6.05
C SER A 210 -9.44 6.10 -5.72
N VAL A 211 -9.53 5.07 -4.87
CA VAL A 211 -10.82 4.52 -4.39
C VAL A 211 -11.60 5.55 -3.57
N GLN A 212 -10.93 6.34 -2.73
CA GLN A 212 -11.58 7.39 -1.96
C GLN A 212 -12.17 8.47 -2.89
N ARG A 213 -11.45 8.85 -3.94
CA ARG A 213 -11.94 9.78 -4.96
C ARG A 213 -13.13 9.20 -5.73
N ALA A 214 -13.05 7.93 -6.10
CA ALA A 214 -14.16 7.23 -6.74
C ALA A 214 -15.43 7.26 -5.87
N LYS A 215 -15.34 6.98 -4.58
CA LYS A 215 -16.48 7.08 -3.64
C LYS A 215 -17.09 8.49 -3.57
N GLN A 216 -16.27 9.54 -3.66
CA GLN A 216 -16.78 10.92 -3.70
C GLN A 216 -17.57 11.19 -4.99
N ILE A 217 -17.09 10.67 -6.13
CA ILE A 217 -17.77 10.79 -7.42
C ILE A 217 -19.06 9.99 -7.42
N ASP A 218 -19.08 8.78 -6.88
CA ASP A 218 -20.26 7.94 -6.76
C ASP A 218 -21.36 8.65 -5.96
N LEU A 219 -21.02 9.12 -4.76
CA LEU A 219 -21.92 9.88 -3.90
C LEU A 219 -22.48 11.13 -4.62
N TYR A 220 -21.62 11.84 -5.35
CA TYR A 220 -22.07 13.01 -6.14
C TYR A 220 -23.07 12.60 -7.23
N CYS A 221 -22.79 11.53 -7.99
CA CYS A 221 -23.69 11.03 -9.03
C CYS A 221 -25.01 10.53 -8.44
N GLU A 222 -24.99 9.88 -7.28
CA GLU A 222 -26.20 9.49 -6.54
C GLU A 222 -27.06 10.71 -6.16
N THR A 223 -26.45 11.77 -5.60
CA THR A 223 -27.18 12.99 -5.23
C THR A 223 -27.84 13.68 -6.42
N LYS A 224 -27.30 13.50 -7.62
CA LYS A 224 -27.83 14.06 -8.86
C LYS A 224 -28.71 13.07 -9.62
N ASN A 225 -28.87 11.85 -9.13
CA ASN A 225 -29.58 10.74 -9.78
C ASN A 225 -29.12 10.53 -11.25
N ARG A 226 -27.80 10.50 -11.48
CA ARG A 226 -27.17 10.34 -12.80
C ARG A 226 -26.05 9.33 -12.76
N ARG A 227 -25.81 8.69 -13.90
CA ARG A 227 -24.71 7.75 -14.11
C ARG A 227 -23.69 8.23 -15.18
N GLU A 228 -23.73 9.53 -15.48
CA GLU A 228 -22.71 10.20 -16.30
C GLU A 228 -22.02 11.27 -15.46
N PHE A 229 -20.69 11.38 -15.63
CA PHE A 229 -19.86 12.36 -14.94
C PHE A 229 -19.03 13.15 -15.93
N SER A 230 -19.23 14.47 -15.99
CA SER A 230 -18.64 15.39 -16.95
C SER A 230 -17.67 16.37 -16.29
N SER A 231 -16.97 17.16 -17.08
CA SER A 231 -16.08 18.23 -16.60
C SER A 231 -16.83 19.29 -15.78
N LYS A 232 -18.13 19.51 -16.05
CA LYS A 232 -19.00 20.40 -15.26
C LYS A 232 -19.25 19.80 -13.87
N ASP A 233 -19.54 18.49 -13.82
CA ASP A 233 -19.78 17.78 -12.56
C ASP A 233 -18.51 17.73 -11.70
N TRP A 234 -17.36 17.58 -12.36
CA TRP A 234 -16.07 17.66 -11.68
C TRP A 234 -15.83 19.03 -11.05
N ALA A 235 -16.14 20.12 -11.76
CA ALA A 235 -15.99 21.47 -11.23
C ALA A 235 -16.92 21.71 -10.02
N ASP A 236 -18.21 21.29 -10.09
CA ASP A 236 -19.17 21.38 -8.97
C ASP A 236 -18.71 20.53 -7.77
N LEU A 237 -18.23 19.31 -8.01
CA LEU A 237 -17.69 18.45 -6.94
C LEU A 237 -16.46 19.09 -6.27
N CYS A 238 -15.52 19.62 -7.08
CA CYS A 238 -14.34 20.29 -6.56
C CYS A 238 -14.68 21.47 -5.65
N GLU A 239 -15.66 22.29 -6.02
CA GLU A 239 -16.14 23.41 -5.22
C GLU A 239 -16.73 22.93 -3.90
N ARG A 240 -17.59 21.89 -3.92
CA ARG A 240 -18.28 21.37 -2.73
C ARG A 240 -17.34 20.73 -1.71
N VAL A 241 -16.31 20.02 -2.16
CA VAL A 241 -15.39 19.29 -1.27
C VAL A 241 -14.03 19.96 -1.10
N GLY A 242 -13.85 21.16 -1.65
CA GLY A 242 -12.63 21.95 -1.51
C GLY A 242 -11.41 21.35 -2.22
N ILE A 243 -11.59 20.67 -3.36
CA ILE A 243 -10.51 20.15 -4.17
C ILE A 243 -10.03 21.25 -5.12
N ASN A 244 -8.75 21.61 -5.06
CA ASN A 244 -8.18 22.52 -6.04
C ASN A 244 -7.68 21.78 -7.31
N ALA A 245 -7.53 22.50 -8.40
CA ALA A 245 -7.16 21.94 -9.72
C ALA A 245 -5.81 21.21 -9.71
N SER A 246 -4.91 21.59 -8.82
CA SER A 246 -3.56 21.00 -8.69
C SER A 246 -3.53 19.81 -7.73
N GLY A 247 -4.64 19.49 -7.03
CA GLY A 247 -4.75 18.41 -6.04
C GLY A 247 -3.98 18.68 -4.74
N LEU A 248 -3.57 19.91 -4.48
CA LEU A 248 -2.84 20.31 -3.28
C LEU A 248 -3.75 20.32 -2.06
N VAL A 249 -3.26 19.85 -0.92
CA VAL A 249 -3.91 20.02 0.39
C VAL A 249 -3.33 21.23 1.12
N ASN A 250 -4.02 21.68 2.19
CA ASN A 250 -3.62 22.88 2.92
C ASN A 250 -2.16 22.86 3.40
N ALA A 251 -1.65 21.72 3.86
CA ALA A 251 -0.27 21.57 4.30
C ALA A 251 0.74 21.84 3.16
N GLU A 252 0.45 21.35 1.96
CA GLU A 252 1.27 21.53 0.76
C GLU A 252 1.22 22.98 0.27
N ILE A 253 0.03 23.59 0.30
CA ILE A 253 -0.15 25.02 -0.01
C ILE A 253 0.69 25.87 0.95
N GLN A 254 0.69 25.55 2.26
CA GLN A 254 1.52 26.26 3.23
C GLN A 254 3.02 26.09 2.96
N VAL A 255 3.47 24.88 2.64
CA VAL A 255 4.86 24.63 2.27
C VAL A 255 5.25 25.44 1.03
N LEU A 256 4.45 25.37 -0.04
CA LEU A 256 4.74 26.13 -1.27
C LEU A 256 4.69 27.64 -1.06
N LYS A 257 3.76 28.17 -0.26
CA LYS A 257 3.73 29.59 0.13
C LYS A 257 5.00 30.00 0.85
N THR A 258 5.41 29.23 1.86
CA THR A 258 6.63 29.50 2.63
C THR A 258 7.87 29.50 1.73
N LEU A 259 7.96 28.53 0.80
CA LEU A 259 9.06 28.45 -0.17
C LEU A 259 9.03 29.62 -1.18
N LYS A 260 7.83 30.07 -1.62
CA LYS A 260 7.69 31.23 -2.52
C LYS A 260 8.13 32.52 -1.83
N GLU A 261 7.78 32.72 -0.56
CA GLU A 261 8.08 33.91 0.21
C GLU A 261 9.56 34.00 0.62
N ARG A 262 10.17 32.86 0.97
CA ARG A 262 11.53 32.81 1.54
C ARG A 262 12.61 32.36 0.56
N GLY A 263 12.23 31.90 -0.63
CA GLY A 263 13.11 31.37 -1.67
C GLY A 263 13.53 29.92 -1.39
N GLU A 264 14.19 29.63 -0.28
CA GLU A 264 14.59 28.29 0.13
C GLU A 264 14.46 28.09 1.63
N CYS A 265 14.17 26.86 2.06
CA CYS A 265 13.98 26.53 3.46
C CYS A 265 14.61 25.18 3.82
N SER A 266 15.12 25.09 5.05
CA SER A 266 15.46 23.81 5.66
C SER A 266 14.20 23.04 6.11
N LEU A 267 14.33 21.73 6.31
CA LEU A 267 13.24 20.91 6.85
C LEU A 267 12.75 21.40 8.21
N ASN A 268 13.70 21.84 9.07
CA ASN A 268 13.38 22.37 10.40
C ASN A 268 12.54 23.64 10.31
N MET A 269 12.86 24.52 9.39
CA MET A 269 12.11 25.74 9.16
C MET A 269 10.70 25.47 8.66
N LEU A 270 10.55 24.57 7.69
CA LEU A 270 9.22 24.15 7.21
C LEU A 270 8.40 23.52 8.34
N SER A 271 9.01 22.67 9.17
CA SER A 271 8.36 22.09 10.35
C SER A 271 7.87 23.16 11.32
N ALA A 272 8.70 24.15 11.61
CA ALA A 272 8.33 25.25 12.51
C ALA A 272 7.20 26.13 11.97
N VAL A 273 7.19 26.42 10.66
CA VAL A 273 6.18 27.28 10.03
C VAL A 273 4.85 26.57 9.83
N THR A 274 4.90 25.27 9.43
CA THR A 274 3.67 24.50 9.14
C THR A 274 3.07 23.83 10.37
N GLY A 275 3.82 23.74 11.48
CA GLY A 275 3.40 22.99 12.67
C GLY A 275 3.45 21.45 12.49
N LEU A 276 3.87 20.97 11.33
CA LEU A 276 3.98 19.53 11.04
C LEU A 276 5.32 18.97 11.53
N SER A 277 5.30 17.75 12.05
CA SER A 277 6.55 17.05 12.37
C SER A 277 7.40 16.82 11.13
N ARG A 278 8.74 16.76 11.29
CA ARG A 278 9.66 16.48 10.18
C ARG A 278 9.31 15.19 9.43
N GLY A 279 8.93 14.15 10.17
CA GLY A 279 8.53 12.87 9.57
C GLY A 279 7.25 12.98 8.73
N ALA A 280 6.25 13.72 9.19
CA ALA A 280 5.02 13.97 8.43
C ALA A 280 5.31 14.80 7.16
N LEU A 281 6.13 15.84 7.28
CA LEU A 281 6.54 16.62 6.11
C LEU A 281 7.20 15.75 5.05
N GLN A 282 8.20 14.95 5.42
CA GLN A 282 8.95 14.13 4.46
C GLN A 282 8.10 13.02 3.82
N ARG A 283 7.29 12.31 4.63
CA ARG A 283 6.54 11.15 4.14
C ARG A 283 5.25 11.51 3.40
N ASP A 284 4.56 12.56 3.86
CA ASP A 284 3.21 12.85 3.37
C ASP A 284 3.17 14.07 2.44
N THR A 285 3.93 15.13 2.75
CA THR A 285 3.87 16.42 2.05
C THR A 285 4.92 16.54 0.96
N GLU A 286 6.21 16.38 1.32
CA GLU A 286 7.33 16.54 0.39
C GLU A 286 7.29 15.51 -0.73
N LEU A 287 6.92 14.25 -0.40
CA LEU A 287 6.87 13.18 -1.40
C LEU A 287 5.95 13.53 -2.57
N PHE A 288 4.75 14.04 -2.29
CA PHE A 288 3.82 14.46 -3.33
C PHE A 288 4.35 15.66 -4.13
N LEU A 289 4.87 16.68 -3.45
CA LEU A 289 5.40 17.88 -4.11
C LEU A 289 6.60 17.57 -5.03
N LEU A 290 7.47 16.64 -4.60
CA LEU A 290 8.61 16.15 -5.39
C LEU A 290 8.14 15.34 -6.62
N GLN A 291 7.22 14.40 -6.43
CA GLN A 291 6.67 13.56 -7.51
C GLN A 291 5.97 14.40 -8.58
N ARG A 292 5.32 15.49 -8.18
CA ARG A 292 4.66 16.44 -9.10
C ARG A 292 5.62 17.48 -9.68
N GLY A 293 6.88 17.49 -9.25
CA GLY A 293 7.85 18.48 -9.67
C GLY A 293 7.56 19.90 -9.19
N PHE A 294 6.74 20.06 -8.14
CA PHE A 294 6.40 21.38 -7.57
C PHE A 294 7.48 21.93 -6.65
N MET A 295 8.32 21.05 -6.16
CA MET A 295 9.43 21.35 -5.28
C MET A 295 10.65 20.52 -5.68
N ARG A 296 11.85 21.01 -5.35
CA ARG A 296 13.11 20.27 -5.47
C ARG A 296 13.94 20.41 -4.20
N ILE A 297 14.85 19.44 -3.95
CA ILE A 297 15.78 19.45 -2.82
C ILE A 297 17.20 19.56 -3.37
N GLU A 298 17.88 20.65 -3.06
CA GLU A 298 19.29 20.91 -3.37
C GLU A 298 19.96 21.41 -2.08
N GLY A 299 20.20 20.45 -1.15
CA GLY A 299 20.52 20.81 0.24
C GLY A 299 19.28 21.34 1.00
N ASN A 300 18.79 22.50 0.58
CA ASN A 300 17.51 23.05 1.05
C ASN A 300 16.36 22.74 0.06
N ARG A 301 15.12 23.01 0.50
CA ARG A 301 13.90 22.86 -0.29
C ARG A 301 13.67 24.15 -1.05
N LYS A 302 13.38 24.02 -2.36
CA LYS A 302 13.10 25.15 -3.26
C LYS A 302 11.82 24.89 -4.06
N ILE A 303 11.01 25.92 -4.24
CA ILE A 303 9.85 25.84 -5.13
C ILE A 303 10.32 25.88 -6.59
N THR A 304 9.62 25.17 -7.47
CA THR A 304 9.87 25.20 -8.91
C THR A 304 8.90 26.15 -9.62
N ALA A 305 9.14 26.45 -10.91
CA ALA A 305 8.19 27.21 -11.72
C ALA A 305 6.81 26.52 -11.80
N ALA A 306 6.80 25.17 -11.89
CA ALA A 306 5.56 24.40 -11.85
C ALA A 306 4.85 24.52 -10.48
N GLY A 307 5.61 24.54 -9.39
CA GLY A 307 5.08 24.74 -8.04
C GLY A 307 4.47 26.12 -7.82
N ILE A 308 5.08 27.17 -8.39
CA ILE A 308 4.53 28.54 -8.34
C ILE A 308 3.19 28.57 -9.06
N LYS A 309 3.11 28.01 -10.27
CA LYS A 309 1.86 27.95 -11.06
C LYS A 309 0.78 27.18 -10.32
N ALA A 310 1.11 26.01 -9.77
CA ALA A 310 0.16 25.18 -8.99
C ALA A 310 -0.35 25.92 -7.73
N LEU A 311 0.51 26.68 -7.06
CA LEU A 311 0.14 27.49 -5.90
C LEU A 311 -0.81 28.63 -6.32
N GLU A 312 -0.54 29.31 -7.41
CA GLU A 312 -1.40 30.38 -7.95
C GLU A 312 -2.78 29.86 -8.34
N GLU A 313 -2.84 28.72 -9.04
CA GLU A 313 -4.10 28.05 -9.38
C GLU A 313 -4.88 27.62 -8.11
N ALA A 314 -4.19 27.14 -7.08
CA ALA A 314 -4.82 26.72 -5.82
C ALA A 314 -5.34 27.91 -4.97
N THR A 315 -4.76 29.11 -5.17
CA THR A 315 -5.10 30.32 -4.39
C THR A 315 -5.97 31.32 -5.15
N ALA A 316 -6.09 31.19 -6.46
CA ALA A 316 -6.87 32.10 -7.34
C ALA A 316 -8.40 31.97 -7.17
N LYS A 317 -8.90 30.94 -6.43
CA LYS A 317 -10.33 30.77 -6.10
C LYS A 317 -10.57 31.07 -4.62
N LYS A 318 -10.65 32.32 -4.30
CA LYS A 318 -11.41 32.85 -3.16
C LYS A 318 -12.27 34.00 -3.58
#